data_6ff022db5f8c02b7b9556bec49a0aea2
#
_entry.id   6ff022db5f8c02b7b9556bec49a0aea2
#
_cell.length_a   1.000
_cell.length_b   1.000
_cell.length_c   1.000
_cell.angle_alpha   90.00
_cell.angle_beta   90.00
_cell.angle_gamma   90.00
#
_symmetry.space_group_name_H-M   'P 1'
#
loop_
_entity.id
_entity.type
_entity.pdbx_description
1 polymer ?
#
loop_
_entity_poly.entity_id
_entity_poly.type
_entity_poly.pdbx_seq_one_letter_code
_entity_poly.pdbx_strand_id
1 'polypeptide(L)'
;MSRKRKSLPILENVEIESVAAEGKCVAHVNDMVVFVPFVVPGDIVDLQVRKKRHSYCEATVLRMIQPSPMRITPKCEHFGVCGGCKWQNLPYKEQLVSKQQQVLDQLKRIGKVELPMISPILGSEKTEEYRNKLEFACSNKRWYTKEELDALPEGVGLAQGAIGFHITGAFDKIYPINKCVLMDNYCNKVRNAIYNYAVEHKLSFYDIREQHGLLRDIMMRNSNTGEWLVLVQFHYDEVDDEECAMNLMQFIADEFPEITSLLYVDNQKGNDTFNDLELTVFKGNDHIFELMEDLRFKVGAKSFYQTNTDQAYHLYSVARNFANLTGNELVYDLYTGTGTIANFVAKKAKKVIGIEYVPEAIEDAKINSEINEISNTLFYAGDMKDILTEAFVKQHGRPDVIITDPPRAGMHADVVNVILGAHPKRIVYVSCNPATQARDLALLDSDYKVVAVQPVDMFPHTPHVENVVLLETK
;
A
#
# COMPACT_ATOMS: atom_id res chain seq x y z
N MET A 1 -21.78 -40.32 -1.40
CA MET A 1 -20.64 -40.54 -2.34
C MET A 1 -19.98 -39.20 -2.65
N SER A 2 -18.81 -38.95 -2.10
CA SER A 2 -18.03 -37.75 -2.39
C SER A 2 -17.53 -37.80 -3.84
N ARG A 3 -17.95 -36.87 -4.69
CA ARG A 3 -17.40 -36.72 -6.05
C ARG A 3 -15.88 -36.47 -5.92
N LYS A 4 -15.05 -37.44 -6.30
CA LYS A 4 -13.59 -37.24 -6.48
C LYS A 4 -13.41 -36.03 -7.39
N ARG A 5 -12.90 -34.90 -6.88
CA ARG A 5 -12.46 -33.77 -7.72
C ARG A 5 -11.42 -34.30 -8.68
N LYS A 6 -11.70 -34.26 -10.00
CA LYS A 6 -10.70 -34.56 -11.02
C LYS A 6 -9.51 -33.65 -10.78
N SER A 7 -8.30 -34.21 -10.67
CA SER A 7 -7.07 -33.41 -10.63
C SER A 7 -6.98 -32.57 -11.89
N LEU A 8 -6.68 -31.28 -11.71
CA LEU A 8 -6.46 -30.38 -12.85
C LEU A 8 -5.14 -30.78 -13.54
N PRO A 9 -5.00 -30.57 -14.86
CA PRO A 9 -3.85 -31.04 -15.64
C PRO A 9 -2.52 -30.42 -15.20
N ILE A 10 -1.45 -31.14 -15.48
CA ILE A 10 -0.08 -30.61 -15.48
C ILE A 10 0.22 -30.14 -16.91
N LEU A 11 0.86 -28.99 -17.06
CA LEU A 11 1.39 -28.46 -18.31
C LEU A 11 2.91 -28.55 -18.24
N GLU A 12 3.52 -29.28 -19.17
CA GLU A 12 4.95 -29.57 -19.16
C GLU A 12 5.72 -28.67 -20.13
N ASN A 13 6.95 -28.29 -19.76
CA ASN A 13 7.89 -27.53 -20.59
C ASN A 13 7.29 -26.20 -21.10
N VAL A 14 6.59 -25.46 -20.24
CA VAL A 14 5.97 -24.20 -20.59
C VAL A 14 6.98 -23.08 -20.47
N GLU A 15 7.20 -22.33 -21.56
CA GLU A 15 8.00 -21.10 -21.56
C GLU A 15 7.15 -19.92 -21.06
N ILE A 16 7.70 -19.13 -20.16
CA ILE A 16 7.09 -17.90 -19.66
C ILE A 16 7.44 -16.74 -20.59
N GLU A 17 6.42 -16.07 -21.12
CA GLU A 17 6.59 -15.10 -22.22
C GLU A 17 6.75 -13.66 -21.73
N SER A 18 5.91 -13.23 -20.77
CA SER A 18 5.87 -11.83 -20.37
C SER A 18 5.34 -11.64 -18.93
N VAL A 19 5.59 -10.46 -18.40
CA VAL A 19 5.00 -10.01 -17.12
C VAL A 19 3.58 -9.50 -17.37
N ALA A 20 2.64 -9.89 -16.50
CA ALA A 20 1.26 -9.44 -16.50
C ALA A 20 0.96 -8.57 -15.28
N ALA A 21 -0.26 -8.04 -15.24
CA ALA A 21 -0.78 -7.32 -14.06
C ALA A 21 -0.80 -8.21 -12.81
N GLU A 22 -0.90 -7.60 -11.64
CA GLU A 22 -0.97 -8.26 -10.32
C GLU A 22 0.26 -9.12 -9.96
N GLY A 23 1.40 -8.89 -10.61
CA GLY A 23 2.65 -9.56 -10.29
C GLY A 23 2.78 -10.99 -10.82
N LYS A 24 1.87 -11.43 -11.66
CA LYS A 24 1.95 -12.72 -12.37
C LYS A 24 2.69 -12.56 -13.68
N CYS A 25 3.16 -13.68 -14.24
CA CYS A 25 3.60 -13.75 -15.62
C CYS A 25 2.60 -14.53 -16.47
N VAL A 26 2.74 -14.43 -17.79
CA VAL A 26 1.89 -15.07 -18.79
C VAL A 26 2.68 -16.07 -19.62
N ALA A 27 2.04 -17.18 -19.92
CA ALA A 27 2.39 -18.10 -20.97
C ALA A 27 1.13 -18.44 -21.79
N HIS A 28 1.31 -18.96 -22.99
CA HIS A 28 0.22 -19.50 -23.82
C HIS A 28 0.40 -20.98 -24.06
N VAL A 29 -0.62 -21.77 -23.77
CA VAL A 29 -0.63 -23.23 -23.98
C VAL A 29 -1.94 -23.61 -24.66
N ASN A 30 -1.88 -24.12 -25.89
CA ASN A 30 -3.05 -24.52 -26.68
C ASN A 30 -4.13 -23.42 -26.73
N ASP A 31 -3.76 -22.22 -27.15
CA ASP A 31 -4.60 -21.02 -27.24
C ASP A 31 -5.19 -20.52 -25.90
N MET A 32 -4.73 -21.07 -24.78
CA MET A 32 -5.16 -20.67 -23.46
C MET A 32 -4.09 -19.82 -22.76
N VAL A 33 -4.50 -18.68 -22.22
CA VAL A 33 -3.65 -17.85 -21.36
C VAL A 33 -3.44 -18.53 -20.01
N VAL A 34 -2.19 -18.63 -19.58
CA VAL A 34 -1.79 -19.23 -18.30
C VAL A 34 -1.12 -18.18 -17.44
N PHE A 35 -1.71 -17.83 -16.30
CA PHE A 35 -1.12 -16.92 -15.32
C PHE A 35 -0.33 -17.69 -14.26
N VAL A 36 0.93 -17.30 -14.09
CA VAL A 36 1.87 -17.98 -13.18
C VAL A 36 2.56 -16.97 -12.28
N PRO A 37 2.49 -17.10 -10.94
CA PRO A 37 3.23 -16.24 -10.01
C PRO A 37 4.67 -16.70 -9.85
N PHE A 38 5.57 -15.80 -9.41
CA PHE A 38 6.95 -16.03 -9.00
C PHE A 38 7.88 -16.62 -10.09
N VAL A 39 7.50 -16.46 -11.34
CA VAL A 39 8.33 -16.75 -12.51
C VAL A 39 8.76 -15.47 -13.19
N VAL A 40 9.73 -15.56 -14.11
CA VAL A 40 10.18 -14.43 -14.94
C VAL A 40 10.15 -14.82 -16.41
N PRO A 41 10.05 -13.90 -17.35
CA PRO A 41 10.09 -14.19 -18.79
C PRO A 41 11.35 -14.99 -19.16
N GLY A 42 11.17 -16.02 -19.98
CA GLY A 42 12.23 -16.96 -20.39
C GLY A 42 12.46 -18.13 -19.43
N ASP A 43 11.76 -18.20 -18.28
CA ASP A 43 11.73 -19.45 -17.49
C ASP A 43 11.00 -20.54 -18.29
N ILE A 44 11.54 -21.77 -18.27
CA ILE A 44 10.85 -22.98 -18.76
C ILE A 44 10.48 -23.83 -17.54
N VAL A 45 9.18 -24.10 -17.39
CA VAL A 45 8.62 -24.69 -16.16
C VAL A 45 7.57 -25.76 -16.46
N ASP A 46 7.46 -26.75 -15.55
CA ASP A 46 6.26 -27.56 -15.46
C ASP A 46 5.27 -26.92 -14.48
N LEU A 47 4.01 -26.85 -14.88
CA LEU A 47 2.98 -26.11 -14.18
C LEU A 47 1.85 -27.04 -13.71
N GLN A 48 1.46 -26.89 -12.45
CA GLN A 48 0.20 -27.45 -11.94
C GLN A 48 -0.92 -26.43 -12.10
N VAL A 49 -1.91 -26.70 -12.93
CA VAL A 49 -3.11 -25.87 -13.02
C VAL A 49 -3.87 -25.92 -11.70
N ARG A 50 -4.21 -24.75 -11.16
CA ARG A 50 -4.94 -24.58 -9.89
C ARG A 50 -6.38 -24.16 -10.13
N LYS A 51 -6.60 -23.36 -11.17
CA LYS A 51 -7.94 -22.86 -11.53
C LYS A 51 -8.05 -22.79 -13.06
N LYS A 52 -9.16 -23.26 -13.61
CA LYS A 52 -9.42 -23.19 -15.04
C LYS A 52 -10.71 -22.44 -15.31
N ARG A 53 -10.66 -21.47 -16.23
CA ARG A 53 -11.79 -20.71 -16.77
C ARG A 53 -11.89 -20.98 -18.27
N HIS A 54 -12.88 -20.39 -18.93
CA HIS A 54 -13.10 -20.59 -20.37
C HIS A 54 -11.90 -20.09 -21.22
N SER A 55 -11.37 -18.89 -20.91
CA SER A 55 -10.33 -18.22 -21.70
C SER A 55 -8.93 -18.19 -21.04
N TYR A 56 -8.81 -18.61 -19.78
CA TYR A 56 -7.53 -18.60 -19.08
C TYR A 56 -7.48 -19.66 -17.96
N CYS A 57 -6.27 -19.95 -17.51
CA CYS A 57 -6.07 -20.69 -16.26
C CYS A 57 -5.03 -20.00 -15.37
N GLU A 58 -5.07 -20.34 -14.08
CA GLU A 58 -4.06 -19.97 -13.10
C GLU A 58 -3.31 -21.25 -12.71
N ALA A 59 -1.99 -21.18 -12.72
CA ALA A 59 -1.13 -22.30 -12.42
C ALA A 59 0.01 -21.91 -11.47
N THR A 60 0.59 -22.90 -10.81
CA THR A 60 1.78 -22.73 -9.97
C THR A 60 2.89 -23.61 -10.50
N VAL A 61 4.13 -23.18 -10.32
CA VAL A 61 5.31 -23.97 -10.70
C VAL A 61 5.32 -25.28 -9.90
N LEU A 62 5.40 -26.39 -10.62
CA LEU A 62 5.62 -27.72 -10.06
C LEU A 62 7.12 -28.04 -10.06
N ARG A 63 7.81 -27.68 -11.16
CA ARG A 63 9.24 -27.88 -11.34
C ARG A 63 9.82 -26.82 -12.26
N MET A 64 10.96 -26.26 -11.90
CA MET A 64 11.78 -25.43 -12.78
C MET A 64 12.60 -26.36 -13.69
N ILE A 65 12.41 -26.25 -15.00
CA ILE A 65 13.16 -27.03 -16.00
C ILE A 65 14.43 -26.27 -16.36
N GLN A 66 14.27 -25.01 -16.76
CA GLN A 66 15.38 -24.13 -17.11
C GLN A 66 15.08 -22.73 -16.61
N PRO A 67 15.90 -22.18 -15.69
CA PRO A 67 15.76 -20.80 -15.27
C PRO A 67 16.16 -19.85 -16.39
N SER A 68 15.44 -18.74 -16.52
CA SER A 68 15.78 -17.64 -17.41
C SER A 68 17.11 -17.00 -17.02
N PRO A 69 17.97 -16.60 -17.98
CA PRO A 69 19.17 -15.82 -17.69
C PRO A 69 18.85 -14.43 -17.10
N MET A 70 17.61 -13.95 -17.24
CA MET A 70 17.15 -12.71 -16.63
C MET A 70 16.90 -12.85 -15.11
N ARG A 71 16.69 -14.06 -14.62
CA ARG A 71 16.35 -14.30 -13.21
C ARG A 71 17.50 -13.91 -12.28
N ILE A 72 17.16 -13.19 -11.21
CA ILE A 72 18.10 -12.89 -10.13
C ILE A 72 17.68 -13.61 -8.84
N THR A 73 18.64 -13.79 -7.94
CA THR A 73 18.36 -14.36 -6.62
C THR A 73 17.67 -13.31 -5.75
N PRO A 74 16.48 -13.63 -5.19
CA PRO A 74 15.82 -12.74 -4.24
C PRO A 74 16.69 -12.46 -3.00
N LYS A 75 16.70 -11.24 -2.50
CA LYS A 75 17.42 -10.87 -1.28
C LYS A 75 16.67 -11.29 -0.01
N CYS A 76 15.34 -11.40 -0.08
CA CYS A 76 14.51 -11.81 1.03
C CYS A 76 14.35 -13.32 1.07
N GLU A 77 14.72 -13.94 2.19
CA GLU A 77 14.56 -15.39 2.42
C GLU A 77 13.10 -15.85 2.42
N HIS A 78 12.16 -14.93 2.68
CA HIS A 78 10.72 -15.18 2.71
C HIS A 78 10.03 -14.98 1.36
N PHE A 79 10.79 -14.65 0.31
CA PHE A 79 10.23 -14.43 -1.03
C PHE A 79 9.52 -15.67 -1.56
N GLY A 80 8.32 -15.49 -2.08
CA GLY A 80 7.49 -16.58 -2.59
C GLY A 80 6.56 -17.21 -1.54
N VAL A 81 6.76 -16.94 -0.25
CA VAL A 81 5.91 -17.46 0.84
C VAL A 81 5.10 -16.33 1.49
N CYS A 82 5.73 -15.28 2.00
CA CYS A 82 5.04 -14.22 2.76
C CYS A 82 4.03 -13.40 1.95
N GLY A 83 4.09 -13.45 0.64
CA GLY A 83 3.10 -12.81 -0.24
C GLY A 83 3.26 -11.31 -0.45
N GLY A 84 4.13 -10.60 0.25
CA GLY A 84 4.34 -9.15 0.12
C GLY A 84 4.99 -8.79 -1.23
N CYS A 85 6.22 -9.20 -1.44
CA CYS A 85 6.93 -8.99 -2.70
C CYS A 85 6.52 -10.02 -3.76
N LYS A 86 6.47 -9.57 -5.03
CA LYS A 86 6.13 -10.43 -6.17
C LYS A 86 7.28 -10.57 -7.17
N TRP A 87 8.24 -9.64 -7.17
CA TRP A 87 9.23 -9.48 -8.23
C TRP A 87 10.69 -9.37 -7.74
N GLN A 88 11.03 -9.89 -6.55
CA GLN A 88 12.44 -9.88 -6.12
C GLN A 88 13.35 -10.80 -6.97
N ASN A 89 12.77 -11.70 -7.76
CA ASN A 89 13.44 -12.55 -8.73
C ASN A 89 13.60 -11.90 -10.13
N LEU A 90 13.06 -10.68 -10.34
CA LEU A 90 13.13 -9.90 -11.57
C LEU A 90 14.01 -8.68 -11.34
N PRO A 91 15.01 -8.38 -12.22
CA PRO A 91 15.83 -7.18 -12.10
C PRO A 91 14.98 -5.90 -12.04
N TYR A 92 15.40 -4.93 -11.23
CA TYR A 92 14.61 -3.73 -10.99
C TYR A 92 14.29 -2.95 -12.29
N LYS A 93 15.26 -2.88 -13.22
CA LYS A 93 15.03 -2.28 -14.54
C LYS A 93 13.85 -2.92 -15.28
N GLU A 94 13.72 -4.24 -15.22
CA GLU A 94 12.63 -4.97 -15.88
C GLU A 94 11.29 -4.80 -15.15
N GLN A 95 11.33 -4.60 -13.82
CA GLN A 95 10.14 -4.21 -13.06
C GLN A 95 9.62 -2.86 -13.55
N LEU A 96 10.49 -1.87 -13.77
CA LEU A 96 10.12 -0.54 -14.29
C LEU A 96 9.52 -0.62 -15.70
N VAL A 97 10.15 -1.39 -16.60
CA VAL A 97 9.61 -1.62 -17.95
C VAL A 97 8.21 -2.22 -17.89
N SER A 98 8.01 -3.21 -17.02
CA SER A 98 6.72 -3.89 -16.86
C SER A 98 5.64 -2.95 -16.30
N LYS A 99 5.98 -2.11 -15.33
CA LYS A 99 5.05 -1.10 -14.76
C LYS A 99 4.68 -0.04 -15.79
N GLN A 100 5.63 0.46 -16.53
CA GLN A 100 5.37 1.42 -17.60
C GLN A 100 4.45 0.83 -18.67
N GLN A 101 4.71 -0.41 -19.10
CA GLN A 101 3.87 -1.10 -20.07
C GLN A 101 2.45 -1.32 -19.55
N GLN A 102 2.31 -1.67 -18.24
CA GLN A 102 1.00 -1.80 -17.60
C GLN A 102 0.19 -0.50 -17.66
N VAL A 103 0.81 0.64 -17.35
CA VAL A 103 0.15 1.96 -17.46
C VAL A 103 -0.30 2.21 -18.91
N LEU A 104 0.61 2.04 -19.88
CA LEU A 104 0.31 2.25 -21.29
C LEU A 104 -0.86 1.38 -21.77
N ASP A 105 -0.83 0.10 -21.44
CA ASP A 105 -1.87 -0.86 -21.86
C ASP A 105 -3.24 -0.52 -21.27
N GLN A 106 -3.29 -0.16 -19.98
CA GLN A 106 -4.54 0.18 -19.31
C GLN A 106 -5.12 1.48 -19.84
N LEU A 107 -4.31 2.53 -19.99
CA LEU A 107 -4.76 3.80 -20.55
C LEU A 107 -5.28 3.64 -21.98
N LYS A 108 -4.58 2.89 -22.83
CA LYS A 108 -4.99 2.66 -24.23
C LYS A 108 -6.23 1.77 -24.35
N ARG A 109 -6.26 0.64 -23.63
CA ARG A 109 -7.32 -0.37 -23.82
C ARG A 109 -8.62 -0.03 -23.10
N ILE A 110 -8.54 0.62 -21.94
CA ILE A 110 -9.69 0.98 -21.12
C ILE A 110 -10.12 2.41 -21.39
N GLY A 111 -9.18 3.36 -21.31
CA GLY A 111 -9.46 4.78 -21.47
C GLY A 111 -9.90 5.13 -22.90
N LYS A 112 -9.21 4.55 -23.88
CA LYS A 112 -9.47 4.80 -25.33
C LYS A 112 -9.42 6.29 -25.70
N VAL A 113 -8.74 7.09 -24.88
CA VAL A 113 -8.51 8.52 -25.10
C VAL A 113 -7.23 8.72 -25.89
N GLU A 114 -7.09 9.87 -26.54
CA GLU A 114 -5.83 10.27 -27.18
C GLU A 114 -4.76 10.50 -26.10
N LEU A 115 -3.61 9.87 -26.26
CA LEU A 115 -2.51 9.95 -25.27
C LEU A 115 -1.29 10.62 -25.91
N PRO A 116 -0.64 11.54 -25.19
CA PRO A 116 0.69 12.01 -25.58
C PRO A 116 1.74 10.87 -25.42
N MET A 117 2.97 11.16 -25.78
CA MET A 117 4.08 10.28 -25.41
C MET A 117 4.16 10.18 -23.88
N ILE A 118 4.05 8.96 -23.34
CA ILE A 118 4.17 8.71 -21.91
C ILE A 118 5.63 8.90 -21.50
N SER A 119 5.87 9.69 -20.47
CA SER A 119 7.20 9.89 -19.90
C SER A 119 7.80 8.58 -19.38
N PRO A 120 9.12 8.39 -19.43
CA PRO A 120 9.76 7.25 -18.77
C PRO A 120 9.37 7.20 -17.28
N ILE A 121 9.09 6.00 -16.78
CA ILE A 121 8.71 5.81 -15.37
C ILE A 121 9.81 6.33 -14.44
N LEU A 122 9.42 7.08 -13.42
CA LEU A 122 10.33 7.48 -12.34
C LEU A 122 10.53 6.29 -11.38
N GLY A 123 11.73 5.72 -11.41
CA GLY A 123 12.13 4.65 -10.50
C GLY A 123 12.47 5.15 -9.11
N SER A 124 12.43 4.26 -8.12
CA SER A 124 12.91 4.53 -6.78
C SER A 124 14.44 4.35 -6.71
N GLU A 125 15.13 5.28 -6.08
CA GLU A 125 16.57 5.16 -5.83
C GLU A 125 16.85 4.00 -4.89
N LYS A 126 16.06 3.90 -3.80
CA LYS A 126 16.11 2.78 -2.86
C LYS A 126 15.11 1.71 -3.28
N THR A 127 15.56 0.49 -3.44
CA THR A 127 14.69 -0.69 -3.68
C THR A 127 14.47 -1.53 -2.42
N GLU A 128 15.21 -1.26 -1.37
CA GLU A 128 15.15 -1.86 -0.03
C GLU A 128 15.13 -0.74 1.01
N GLU A 129 14.65 -1.05 2.21
CA GLU A 129 14.58 -0.12 3.35
C GLU A 129 13.90 1.23 3.01
N TYR A 130 13.03 1.21 1.99
CA TYR A 130 12.29 2.40 1.57
C TYR A 130 10.97 2.59 2.32
N ARG A 131 10.48 1.52 2.93
CA ARG A 131 9.14 1.48 3.51
C ARG A 131 9.15 2.04 4.93
N ASN A 132 8.29 3.02 5.18
CA ASN A 132 8.18 3.68 6.48
C ASN A 132 7.05 3.16 7.37
N LYS A 133 6.28 2.14 6.92
CA LYS A 133 5.19 1.52 7.70
C LYS A 133 5.06 0.03 7.36
N LEU A 134 5.01 -0.81 8.39
CA LEU A 134 4.62 -2.22 8.31
C LEU A 134 3.62 -2.56 9.42
N GLU A 135 2.68 -3.43 9.12
CA GLU A 135 1.73 -4.03 10.05
C GLU A 135 1.95 -5.54 10.06
N PHE A 136 2.16 -6.13 11.23
CA PHE A 136 2.43 -7.54 11.42
C PHE A 136 1.30 -8.16 12.23
N ALA A 137 0.60 -9.10 11.64
CA ALA A 137 -0.40 -9.87 12.36
C ALA A 137 0.28 -10.86 13.32
N CYS A 138 -0.33 -11.03 14.48
CA CYS A 138 0.04 -12.04 15.47
C CYS A 138 -1.05 -13.12 15.48
N SER A 139 -0.65 -14.41 15.42
CA SER A 139 -1.62 -15.49 15.40
C SER A 139 -1.08 -16.74 16.08
N ASN A 140 -1.96 -17.50 16.75
CA ASN A 140 -1.68 -18.83 17.24
C ASN A 140 -1.61 -19.89 16.12
N LYS A 141 -1.94 -19.52 14.85
CA LYS A 141 -1.94 -20.40 13.68
C LYS A 141 -0.75 -20.09 12.78
N ARG A 142 0.45 -20.50 13.21
CA ARG A 142 1.66 -20.42 12.40
C ARG A 142 1.51 -21.28 11.14
N TRP A 143 1.88 -20.72 10.00
CA TRP A 143 2.07 -21.45 8.76
C TRP A 143 3.47 -22.04 8.70
N TYR A 144 3.58 -23.29 8.22
CA TYR A 144 4.84 -23.98 7.96
C TYR A 144 4.91 -24.32 6.47
N THR A 145 6.07 -24.11 5.86
CA THR A 145 6.34 -24.66 4.54
C THR A 145 6.54 -26.16 4.65
N LYS A 146 6.50 -26.84 3.50
CA LYS A 146 6.75 -28.29 3.49
C LYS A 146 8.18 -28.60 3.96
N GLU A 147 9.14 -27.80 3.51
CA GLU A 147 10.56 -27.91 3.87
C GLU A 147 10.76 -27.73 5.38
N GLU A 148 10.08 -26.76 6.00
CA GLU A 148 10.12 -26.58 7.45
C GLU A 148 9.53 -27.79 8.20
N LEU A 149 8.40 -28.34 7.70
CA LEU A 149 7.78 -29.52 8.30
C LEU A 149 8.67 -30.77 8.16
N ASP A 150 9.28 -30.96 6.99
CA ASP A 150 10.18 -32.10 6.71
C ASP A 150 11.50 -32.01 7.52
N ALA A 151 11.89 -30.78 7.92
CA ALA A 151 13.09 -30.51 8.71
C ALA A 151 12.86 -30.56 10.25
N LEU A 152 11.60 -30.67 10.71
CA LEU A 152 11.31 -30.73 12.14
C LEU A 152 11.86 -32.04 12.72
N PRO A 153 12.62 -31.95 13.84
CA PRO A 153 13.08 -33.16 14.53
C PRO A 153 11.90 -33.98 15.06
N GLU A 154 12.05 -35.31 15.06
CA GLU A 154 11.02 -36.21 15.58
C GLU A 154 10.74 -35.91 17.06
N GLY A 155 9.47 -35.76 17.43
CA GLY A 155 9.05 -35.46 18.80
C GLY A 155 9.05 -33.98 19.18
N VAL A 156 9.47 -33.07 18.28
CA VAL A 156 9.35 -31.62 18.52
C VAL A 156 7.95 -31.15 18.12
N GLY A 157 7.26 -30.54 19.07
CA GLY A 157 5.96 -29.92 18.83
C GLY A 157 6.06 -28.70 17.90
N LEU A 158 4.97 -28.38 17.21
CA LEU A 158 4.88 -27.15 16.42
C LEU A 158 4.92 -25.94 17.36
N ALA A 159 5.64 -24.87 16.95
CA ALA A 159 5.66 -23.62 17.71
C ALA A 159 4.24 -23.02 17.77
N GLN A 160 3.87 -22.58 18.95
CA GLN A 160 2.59 -21.93 19.20
C GLN A 160 2.77 -20.43 18.98
N GLY A 161 2.21 -19.94 17.90
CA GLY A 161 2.20 -18.52 17.58
C GLY A 161 3.25 -18.09 16.54
N ALA A 162 2.92 -16.97 15.88
CA ALA A 162 3.75 -16.32 14.90
C ALA A 162 3.46 -14.81 14.87
N ILE A 163 4.48 -14.03 14.57
CA ILE A 163 4.36 -12.62 14.19
C ILE A 163 4.87 -12.48 12.75
N GLY A 164 4.04 -11.99 11.84
CA GLY A 164 4.41 -11.91 10.43
C GLY A 164 3.28 -11.50 9.52
N PHE A 165 3.19 -12.12 8.35
CA PHE A 165 2.19 -11.77 7.35
C PHE A 165 1.26 -12.94 7.01
N HIS A 166 0.03 -12.61 6.64
CA HIS A 166 -0.95 -13.58 6.19
C HIS A 166 -0.50 -14.30 4.91
N ILE A 167 -0.68 -15.61 4.88
CA ILE A 167 -0.47 -16.40 3.67
C ILE A 167 -1.57 -16.11 2.66
N THR A 168 -1.19 -15.93 1.40
CA THR A 168 -2.14 -15.70 0.31
C THR A 168 -3.20 -16.82 0.25
N GLY A 169 -4.46 -16.45 0.45
CA GLY A 169 -5.60 -17.38 0.45
C GLY A 169 -5.88 -18.07 1.79
N ALA A 170 -5.17 -17.72 2.88
CA ALA A 170 -5.40 -18.22 4.22
C ALA A 170 -5.37 -17.06 5.23
N PHE A 171 -6.51 -16.42 5.45
CA PHE A 171 -6.64 -15.22 6.27
C PHE A 171 -6.35 -15.46 7.77
N ASP A 172 -6.40 -16.70 8.21
CA ASP A 172 -6.20 -17.11 9.62
C ASP A 172 -4.81 -17.67 9.89
N LYS A 173 -3.92 -17.72 8.88
CA LYS A 173 -2.59 -18.29 9.03
C LYS A 173 -1.51 -17.27 8.75
N ILE A 174 -0.56 -17.19 9.68
CA ILE A 174 0.55 -16.25 9.62
C ILE A 174 1.86 -16.99 9.32
N TYR A 175 2.58 -16.51 8.32
CA TYR A 175 3.95 -16.92 8.09
C TYR A 175 4.89 -16.02 8.89
N PRO A 176 5.71 -16.57 9.80
CA PRO A 176 6.61 -15.77 10.61
C PRO A 176 7.69 -15.13 9.73
N ILE A 177 8.03 -13.90 10.04
CA ILE A 177 9.04 -13.13 9.32
C ILE A 177 10.24 -12.90 10.24
N ASN A 178 11.42 -13.37 9.86
CA ASN A 178 12.66 -13.08 10.59
C ASN A 178 13.24 -11.73 10.18
N LYS A 179 13.19 -11.46 8.85
CA LYS A 179 13.71 -10.22 8.29
C LYS A 179 12.86 -9.77 7.09
N CYS A 180 12.22 -8.61 7.21
CA CYS A 180 11.68 -7.89 6.05
C CYS A 180 12.75 -6.91 5.54
N VAL A 181 13.09 -7.00 4.25
CA VAL A 181 14.12 -6.14 3.63
C VAL A 181 13.57 -4.80 3.15
N LEU A 182 12.24 -4.58 3.23
CA LEU A 182 11.60 -3.37 2.71
C LEU A 182 11.60 -2.21 3.71
N MET A 183 11.77 -2.49 5.00
CA MET A 183 11.81 -1.49 6.07
C MET A 183 13.15 -1.58 6.80
N ASP A 184 13.57 -0.49 7.42
CA ASP A 184 14.78 -0.42 8.24
C ASP A 184 14.92 -1.64 9.17
N ASN A 185 16.14 -2.12 9.34
CA ASN A 185 16.40 -3.32 10.13
C ASN A 185 16.04 -3.18 11.62
N TYR A 186 15.89 -1.98 12.14
CA TYR A 186 15.40 -1.72 13.49
C TYR A 186 14.01 -2.32 13.71
N CYS A 187 13.13 -2.20 12.71
CA CYS A 187 11.80 -2.84 12.72
C CYS A 187 11.90 -4.37 12.96
N ASN A 188 12.87 -5.04 12.32
CA ASN A 188 13.08 -6.48 12.50
C ASN A 188 13.54 -6.81 13.93
N LYS A 189 14.42 -5.99 14.52
CA LYS A 189 14.89 -6.16 15.90
C LYS A 189 13.74 -6.05 16.88
N VAL A 190 12.93 -4.99 16.80
CA VAL A 190 11.77 -4.76 17.68
C VAL A 190 10.78 -5.92 17.58
N ARG A 191 10.36 -6.29 16.34
CA ARG A 191 9.42 -7.40 16.14
C ARG A 191 9.94 -8.74 16.71
N ASN A 192 11.21 -9.07 16.46
CA ASN A 192 11.79 -10.32 16.94
C ASN A 192 11.90 -10.33 18.47
N ALA A 193 12.23 -9.20 19.08
CA ALA A 193 12.26 -9.08 20.55
C ALA A 193 10.86 -9.26 21.16
N ILE A 194 9.82 -8.64 20.58
CA ILE A 194 8.43 -8.84 21.00
C ILE A 194 8.04 -10.33 20.89
N TYR A 195 8.38 -10.98 19.76
CA TYR A 195 8.09 -12.42 19.61
C TYR A 195 8.79 -13.27 20.68
N ASN A 196 10.08 -13.03 20.91
CA ASN A 196 10.85 -13.78 21.92
C ASN A 196 10.31 -13.57 23.32
N TYR A 197 10.00 -12.32 23.68
CA TYR A 197 9.35 -11.98 24.96
C TYR A 197 8.02 -12.73 25.11
N ALA A 198 7.16 -12.68 24.09
CA ALA A 198 5.86 -13.35 24.14
C ALA A 198 5.98 -14.87 24.33
N VAL A 199 6.97 -15.50 23.70
CA VAL A 199 7.24 -16.95 23.85
C VAL A 199 7.80 -17.26 25.24
N GLU A 200 8.76 -16.48 25.73
CA GLU A 200 9.40 -16.66 27.04
C GLU A 200 8.41 -16.51 28.19
N HIS A 201 7.53 -15.48 28.12
CA HIS A 201 6.53 -15.19 29.13
C HIS A 201 5.18 -15.89 28.86
N LYS A 202 5.11 -16.75 27.83
CA LYS A 202 3.93 -17.55 27.47
C LYS A 202 2.68 -16.72 27.20
N LEU A 203 2.86 -15.53 26.61
CA LEU A 203 1.73 -14.73 26.16
C LEU A 203 0.96 -15.46 25.06
N SER A 204 -0.36 -15.39 25.11
CA SER A 204 -1.21 -15.99 24.09
C SER A 204 -1.19 -15.14 22.82
N PHE A 205 -1.20 -15.82 21.65
CA PHE A 205 -1.35 -15.18 20.35
C PHE A 205 -2.80 -15.28 19.90
N TYR A 206 -3.32 -14.24 19.25
CA TYR A 206 -4.72 -14.15 18.88
C TYR A 206 -5.15 -15.23 17.88
N ASP A 207 -6.32 -15.84 18.13
CA ASP A 207 -7.02 -16.70 17.17
C ASP A 207 -8.18 -15.93 16.54
N ILE A 208 -8.04 -15.55 15.29
CA ILE A 208 -9.06 -14.74 14.58
C ILE A 208 -10.39 -15.50 14.37
N ARG A 209 -10.39 -16.84 14.45
CA ARG A 209 -11.63 -17.64 14.33
C ARG A 209 -12.36 -17.76 15.64
N GLU A 210 -11.61 -18.04 16.71
CA GLU A 210 -12.16 -18.21 18.06
C GLU A 210 -12.29 -16.87 18.79
N GLN A 211 -11.66 -15.79 18.26
CA GLN A 211 -11.62 -14.46 18.85
C GLN A 211 -11.10 -14.49 20.30
N HIS A 212 -9.95 -15.11 20.49
CA HIS A 212 -9.34 -15.35 21.78
C HIS A 212 -7.81 -15.24 21.69
N GLY A 213 -7.16 -14.74 22.75
CA GLY A 213 -5.72 -14.57 22.87
C GLY A 213 -5.27 -13.12 22.84
N LEU A 214 -4.22 -12.82 23.63
CA LEU A 214 -3.80 -11.48 24.00
C LEU A 214 -3.17 -10.67 22.83
N LEU A 215 -2.10 -11.20 22.21
CA LEU A 215 -1.30 -10.44 21.24
C LEU A 215 -1.90 -10.56 19.84
N ARG A 216 -2.35 -9.44 19.28
CA ARG A 216 -3.18 -9.42 18.08
C ARG A 216 -2.51 -8.86 16.84
N ASP A 217 -1.90 -7.68 16.94
CA ASP A 217 -1.24 -7.02 15.79
C ASP A 217 -0.16 -6.04 16.28
N ILE A 218 0.83 -5.77 15.44
CA ILE A 218 1.88 -4.79 15.71
C ILE A 218 2.07 -3.91 14.48
N MET A 219 1.79 -2.63 14.62
CA MET A 219 2.11 -1.66 13.60
C MET A 219 3.38 -0.90 13.97
N MET A 220 4.30 -0.80 13.03
CA MET A 220 5.51 -0.01 13.19
C MET A 220 5.62 1.02 12.08
N ARG A 221 6.03 2.22 12.45
CA ARG A 221 6.26 3.33 11.54
C ARG A 221 7.54 4.05 11.93
N ASN A 222 8.37 4.40 10.95
CA ASN A 222 9.48 5.32 11.13
C ASN A 222 9.34 6.54 10.22
N SER A 223 10.12 7.56 10.49
CA SER A 223 10.15 8.77 9.70
C SER A 223 11.56 9.14 9.26
N ASN A 224 11.65 10.05 8.30
CA ASN A 224 12.93 10.60 7.86
C ASN A 224 13.56 11.58 8.88
N THR A 225 12.87 11.89 9.98
CA THR A 225 13.43 12.58 11.15
C THR A 225 14.11 11.64 12.14
N GLY A 226 14.05 10.32 11.90
CA GLY A 226 14.62 9.29 12.78
C GLY A 226 13.70 8.88 13.93
N GLU A 227 12.46 9.36 13.96
CA GLU A 227 11.47 8.98 14.97
C GLU A 227 10.82 7.63 14.63
N TRP A 228 10.45 6.88 15.69
CA TRP A 228 9.76 5.60 15.59
C TRP A 228 8.44 5.61 16.36
N LEU A 229 7.39 5.13 15.70
CA LEU A 229 6.09 4.89 16.31
C LEU A 229 5.79 3.39 16.25
N VAL A 230 5.44 2.82 17.41
CA VAL A 230 5.01 1.43 17.55
C VAL A 230 3.63 1.41 18.22
N LEU A 231 2.67 0.74 17.58
CA LEU A 231 1.35 0.45 18.14
C LEU A 231 1.22 -1.05 18.30
N VAL A 232 0.91 -1.50 19.53
CA VAL A 232 0.58 -2.89 19.81
C VAL A 232 -0.93 -3.03 20.03
N GLN A 233 -1.56 -3.92 19.29
CA GLN A 233 -2.96 -4.25 19.48
C GLN A 233 -3.08 -5.50 20.34
N PHE A 234 -3.81 -5.38 21.42
CA PHE A 234 -4.16 -6.47 22.34
C PHE A 234 -5.64 -6.85 22.18
N HIS A 235 -5.99 -7.96 22.82
CA HIS A 235 -7.37 -8.38 23.04
C HIS A 235 -7.43 -8.98 24.44
N TYR A 236 -8.09 -8.28 25.37
CA TYR A 236 -8.15 -8.67 26.78
C TYR A 236 -9.36 -9.58 26.99
N ASP A 237 -9.13 -10.85 27.23
CA ASP A 237 -10.19 -11.83 27.52
C ASP A 237 -9.92 -12.67 28.78
N GLU A 238 -8.70 -12.62 29.34
CA GLU A 238 -8.32 -13.26 30.57
C GLU A 238 -8.02 -12.22 31.69
N VAL A 239 -8.09 -12.64 32.93
CA VAL A 239 -7.96 -11.73 34.09
C VAL A 239 -6.61 -11.02 34.15
N ASP A 240 -5.54 -11.70 33.74
CA ASP A 240 -4.17 -11.21 33.86
C ASP A 240 -3.68 -10.55 32.54
N ASP A 241 -4.52 -10.43 31.51
CA ASP A 241 -4.13 -9.95 30.19
C ASP A 241 -3.64 -8.50 30.20
N GLU A 242 -4.30 -7.63 30.96
CA GLU A 242 -3.87 -6.23 31.07
C GLU A 242 -2.49 -6.11 31.73
N GLU A 243 -2.22 -6.88 32.78
CA GLU A 243 -0.91 -6.91 33.44
C GLU A 243 0.16 -7.46 32.49
N CYS A 244 -0.13 -8.53 31.76
CA CYS A 244 0.75 -9.12 30.76
C CYS A 244 1.06 -8.13 29.61
N ALA A 245 0.05 -7.41 29.14
CA ALA A 245 0.20 -6.38 28.12
C ALA A 245 1.10 -5.24 28.61
N MET A 246 0.86 -4.71 29.83
CA MET A 246 1.65 -3.62 30.40
C MET A 246 3.11 -4.03 30.65
N ASN A 247 3.36 -5.26 31.05
CA ASN A 247 4.72 -5.80 31.20
C ASN A 247 5.44 -5.87 29.84
N LEU A 248 4.75 -6.29 28.77
CA LEU A 248 5.31 -6.25 27.41
C LEU A 248 5.58 -4.81 26.95
N MET A 249 4.67 -3.88 27.21
CA MET A 249 4.85 -2.47 26.84
C MET A 249 6.05 -1.85 27.58
N GLN A 250 6.23 -2.18 28.86
CA GLN A 250 7.39 -1.74 29.64
C GLN A 250 8.70 -2.34 29.09
N PHE A 251 8.70 -3.64 28.75
CA PHE A 251 9.85 -4.28 28.10
C PHE A 251 10.23 -3.56 26.80
N ILE A 252 9.25 -3.25 25.93
CA ILE A 252 9.52 -2.52 24.68
C ILE A 252 10.10 -1.13 24.97
N ALA A 253 9.56 -0.41 25.97
CA ALA A 253 10.01 0.93 26.33
C ALA A 253 11.45 0.96 26.88
N ASP A 254 11.87 -0.08 27.57
CA ASP A 254 13.19 -0.19 28.19
C ASP A 254 14.24 -0.70 27.20
N GLU A 255 13.91 -1.72 26.41
CA GLU A 255 14.83 -2.33 25.43
C GLU A 255 15.05 -1.46 24.19
N PHE A 256 14.05 -0.64 23.83
CA PHE A 256 14.06 0.17 22.60
C PHE A 256 13.83 1.66 22.89
N PRO A 257 14.82 2.34 23.51
CA PRO A 257 14.69 3.76 23.89
C PRO A 257 14.53 4.71 22.70
N GLU A 258 14.90 4.28 21.47
CA GLU A 258 14.72 5.04 20.21
C GLU A 258 13.28 5.16 19.79
N ILE A 259 12.36 4.35 20.33
CA ILE A 259 10.93 4.49 20.08
C ILE A 259 10.44 5.77 20.76
N THR A 260 10.06 6.74 19.94
CA THR A 260 9.60 8.07 20.37
C THR A 260 8.10 8.11 20.65
N SER A 261 7.35 7.15 20.11
CA SER A 261 5.90 7.04 20.22
C SER A 261 5.52 5.58 20.39
N LEU A 262 5.23 5.16 21.63
CA LEU A 262 4.80 3.80 21.94
C LEU A 262 3.34 3.82 22.40
N LEU A 263 2.47 3.17 21.63
CA LEU A 263 1.03 3.16 21.82
C LEU A 263 0.50 1.74 21.94
N TYR A 264 -0.65 1.62 22.54
CA TYR A 264 -1.41 0.36 22.57
C TYR A 264 -2.91 0.59 22.46
N VAL A 265 -3.62 -0.47 22.19
CA VAL A 265 -5.09 -0.49 22.13
C VAL A 265 -5.61 -1.89 22.46
N ASP A 266 -6.68 -1.96 23.25
CA ASP A 266 -7.50 -3.16 23.36
C ASP A 266 -8.52 -3.17 22.21
N ASN A 267 -8.38 -4.13 21.30
CA ASN A 267 -9.23 -4.27 20.13
C ASN A 267 -10.14 -5.50 20.29
N GLN A 268 -11.35 -5.28 20.78
CA GLN A 268 -12.38 -6.30 21.01
C GLN A 268 -13.20 -6.62 19.75
N LYS A 269 -12.85 -6.05 18.59
CA LYS A 269 -13.60 -6.22 17.34
C LYS A 269 -13.27 -7.54 16.66
N GLY A 270 -14.19 -8.02 15.81
CA GLY A 270 -13.95 -9.20 14.97
C GLY A 270 -13.00 -9.00 13.80
N ASN A 271 -12.41 -7.79 13.63
CA ASN A 271 -11.45 -7.45 12.57
C ASN A 271 -10.28 -6.64 13.15
N ASP A 272 -9.19 -6.52 12.39
CA ASP A 272 -7.94 -5.89 12.85
C ASP A 272 -7.93 -4.36 12.70
N THR A 273 -9.03 -3.73 12.23
CA THR A 273 -9.10 -2.28 12.09
C THR A 273 -9.17 -1.60 13.46
N PHE A 274 -8.42 -0.50 13.64
CA PHE A 274 -8.37 0.27 14.88
C PHE A 274 -8.70 1.76 14.71
N ASN A 275 -9.13 2.19 13.51
CA ASN A 275 -9.34 3.60 13.20
C ASN A 275 -10.44 4.25 14.07
N ASP A 276 -11.42 3.49 14.49
CA ASP A 276 -12.56 3.89 15.34
C ASP A 276 -12.32 3.64 16.85
N LEU A 277 -11.13 3.13 17.24
CA LEU A 277 -10.78 2.87 18.63
C LEU A 277 -9.93 4.02 19.20
N GLU A 278 -10.04 4.28 20.49
CA GLU A 278 -9.15 5.20 21.20
C GLU A 278 -7.80 4.53 21.45
N LEU A 279 -6.71 5.19 21.04
CA LEU A 279 -5.35 4.70 21.24
C LEU A 279 -4.78 5.30 22.51
N THR A 280 -4.13 4.47 23.35
CA THR A 280 -3.47 4.93 24.57
C THR A 280 -1.98 5.10 24.33
N VAL A 281 -1.44 6.25 24.71
CA VAL A 281 0.00 6.51 24.67
C VAL A 281 0.63 5.91 25.91
N PHE A 282 1.53 4.94 25.76
CA PHE A 282 2.30 4.35 26.85
C PHE A 282 3.56 5.17 27.14
N LYS A 283 4.27 5.61 26.07
CA LYS A 283 5.50 6.42 26.17
C LYS A 283 5.56 7.43 25.02
N GLY A 284 5.97 8.64 25.31
CA GLY A 284 6.26 9.68 24.33
C GLY A 284 5.02 10.39 23.78
N ASN A 285 4.92 10.48 22.45
CA ASN A 285 3.84 11.20 21.77
C ASN A 285 2.86 10.24 21.08
N ASP A 286 1.71 10.77 20.64
CA ASP A 286 0.74 10.04 19.82
C ASP A 286 1.10 10.00 18.32
N HIS A 287 2.23 10.60 17.94
CA HIS A 287 2.65 10.81 16.55
C HIS A 287 4.16 10.92 16.41
N ILE A 288 4.60 10.83 15.17
CA ILE A 288 5.94 11.17 14.68
C ILE A 288 5.83 12.26 13.62
N PHE A 289 6.97 12.83 13.21
CA PHE A 289 7.01 13.84 12.16
C PHE A 289 7.75 13.35 10.93
N GLU A 290 7.20 13.66 9.75
CA GLU A 290 7.85 13.51 8.46
C GLU A 290 8.21 14.87 7.87
N LEU A 291 9.35 14.98 7.22
CA LEU A 291 9.79 16.18 6.52
C LEU A 291 9.64 16.00 5.00
N MET A 292 9.14 17.05 4.35
CA MET A 292 9.12 17.14 2.89
C MET A 292 9.46 18.57 2.47
N GLU A 293 10.65 18.77 1.89
CA GLU A 293 11.26 20.09 1.72
C GLU A 293 11.36 20.81 3.09
N ASP A 294 10.81 22.01 3.20
CA ASP A 294 10.71 22.81 4.43
C ASP A 294 9.42 22.56 5.23
N LEU A 295 8.61 21.59 4.81
CA LEU A 295 7.35 21.25 5.48
C LEU A 295 7.52 20.10 6.45
N ARG A 296 6.83 20.20 7.58
CA ARG A 296 6.78 19.18 8.63
C ARG A 296 5.36 18.67 8.77
N PHE A 297 5.19 17.35 8.65
CA PHE A 297 3.89 16.69 8.74
C PHE A 297 3.78 15.83 9.99
N LYS A 298 2.75 16.08 10.80
CA LYS A 298 2.34 15.21 11.90
C LYS A 298 1.72 13.93 11.33
N VAL A 299 2.24 12.77 11.75
CA VAL A 299 1.80 11.45 11.28
C VAL A 299 1.56 10.56 12.47
N GLY A 300 0.30 10.31 12.81
CA GLY A 300 -0.12 9.39 13.85
C GLY A 300 -0.27 7.95 13.37
N ALA A 301 -0.65 7.05 14.27
CA ALA A 301 -0.91 5.65 13.94
C ALA A 301 -2.04 5.50 12.91
N LYS A 302 -3.09 6.30 13.03
CA LYS A 302 -4.26 6.28 12.14
C LYS A 302 -4.09 7.09 10.86
N SER A 303 -3.10 8.01 10.82
CA SER A 303 -2.92 8.90 9.67
C SER A 303 -2.47 8.13 8.43
N PHE A 304 -3.13 8.41 7.30
CA PHE A 304 -2.59 7.98 6.02
C PHE A 304 -1.42 8.89 5.64
N TYR A 305 -0.29 8.31 5.35
CA TYR A 305 0.88 8.94 4.75
C TYR A 305 1.55 7.92 3.82
N GLN A 306 2.08 8.37 2.68
CA GLN A 306 2.70 7.49 1.70
C GLN A 306 3.85 6.68 2.32
N THR A 307 3.85 5.37 2.10
CA THR A 307 4.77 4.47 2.81
C THR A 307 6.18 4.38 2.22
N ASN A 308 6.50 5.21 1.23
CA ASN A 308 7.83 5.48 0.72
C ASN A 308 8.00 7.00 0.64
N THR A 309 8.63 7.59 1.64
CA THR A 309 8.76 9.04 1.80
C THR A 309 9.53 9.69 0.64
N ASP A 310 10.65 9.08 0.22
CA ASP A 310 11.49 9.61 -0.87
C ASP A 310 10.69 9.66 -2.20
N GLN A 311 9.97 8.59 -2.51
CA GLN A 311 9.15 8.53 -3.73
C GLN A 311 7.86 9.37 -3.63
N ALA A 312 7.30 9.56 -2.42
CA ALA A 312 6.16 10.47 -2.22
C ALA A 312 6.54 11.90 -2.61
N TYR A 313 7.75 12.35 -2.26
CA TYR A 313 8.26 13.64 -2.69
C TYR A 313 8.32 13.76 -4.22
N HIS A 314 8.83 12.73 -4.91
CA HIS A 314 8.87 12.72 -6.37
C HIS A 314 7.46 12.71 -6.99
N LEU A 315 6.54 11.90 -6.47
CA LEU A 315 5.15 11.83 -6.91
C LEU A 315 4.45 13.20 -6.78
N TYR A 316 4.57 13.83 -5.61
CA TYR A 316 3.94 15.13 -5.35
C TYR A 316 4.64 16.27 -6.09
N SER A 317 5.95 16.15 -6.34
CA SER A 317 6.67 17.10 -7.21
C SER A 317 6.18 17.06 -8.65
N VAL A 318 5.86 15.88 -9.18
CA VAL A 318 5.22 15.74 -10.49
C VAL A 318 3.84 16.39 -10.48
N ALA A 319 3.02 16.12 -9.46
CA ALA A 319 1.68 16.70 -9.33
C ALA A 319 1.76 18.23 -9.25
N ARG A 320 2.66 18.79 -8.43
CA ARG A 320 2.91 20.23 -8.30
C ARG A 320 3.37 20.87 -9.62
N ASN A 321 4.27 20.19 -10.35
CA ASN A 321 4.76 20.68 -11.63
C ASN A 321 3.65 20.67 -12.70
N PHE A 322 2.81 19.64 -12.73
CA PHE A 322 1.67 19.57 -13.63
C PHE A 322 0.60 20.62 -13.30
N ALA A 323 0.39 20.91 -12.02
CA ALA A 323 -0.50 21.98 -11.58
C ALA A 323 -0.06 23.37 -12.11
N ASN A 324 1.24 23.58 -12.31
CA ASN A 324 1.87 24.80 -12.87
C ASN A 324 1.31 26.09 -12.25
N LEU A 325 1.39 26.16 -10.93
CA LEU A 325 0.81 27.26 -10.12
C LEU A 325 1.72 28.49 -10.14
N THR A 326 1.09 29.68 -10.23
CA THR A 326 1.76 31.01 -10.29
C THR A 326 1.53 31.89 -9.08
N GLY A 327 0.75 31.41 -8.09
CA GLY A 327 0.35 32.17 -6.90
C GLY A 327 -1.04 32.82 -7.00
N ASN A 328 -1.71 32.71 -8.14
CA ASN A 328 -3.01 33.33 -8.39
C ASN A 328 -4.17 32.33 -8.43
N GLU A 329 -3.89 31.06 -8.46
CA GLU A 329 -4.87 30.01 -8.68
C GLU A 329 -5.63 29.66 -7.39
N LEU A 330 -6.93 29.42 -7.54
CA LEU A 330 -7.74 28.66 -6.61
C LEU A 330 -7.59 27.18 -6.96
N VAL A 331 -7.07 26.41 -6.02
CA VAL A 331 -6.83 24.97 -6.16
C VAL A 331 -7.83 24.20 -5.30
N TYR A 332 -8.44 23.15 -5.87
CA TYR A 332 -9.15 22.14 -5.07
C TYR A 332 -8.29 20.88 -5.02
N ASP A 333 -8.04 20.39 -3.79
CA ASP A 333 -7.35 19.13 -3.51
C ASP A 333 -8.39 18.10 -3.04
N LEU A 334 -8.78 17.21 -3.95
CA LEU A 334 -9.83 16.21 -3.70
C LEU A 334 -9.20 14.91 -3.18
N TYR A 335 -9.79 14.36 -2.11
CA TYR A 335 -9.25 13.24 -1.34
C TYR A 335 -7.94 13.64 -0.64
N THR A 336 -7.98 14.81 0.03
CA THR A 336 -6.77 15.48 0.54
C THR A 336 -6.05 14.73 1.66
N GLY A 337 -6.70 13.73 2.30
CA GLY A 337 -6.16 13.00 3.44
C GLY A 337 -5.75 13.94 4.57
N THR A 338 -4.53 13.79 5.08
CA THR A 338 -3.95 14.67 6.11
C THR A 338 -3.42 16.00 5.56
N GLY A 339 -3.88 16.40 4.37
CA GLY A 339 -3.54 17.67 3.74
C GLY A 339 -2.13 17.72 3.16
N THR A 340 -1.50 16.58 2.87
CA THR A 340 -0.11 16.56 2.41
C THR A 340 0.07 17.30 1.09
N ILE A 341 -0.74 16.97 0.06
CA ILE A 341 -0.65 17.64 -1.25
C ILE A 341 -1.09 19.10 -1.12
N ALA A 342 -2.20 19.38 -0.40
CA ALA A 342 -2.71 20.73 -0.18
C ALA A 342 -1.62 21.65 0.39
N ASN A 343 -0.95 21.24 1.47
CA ASN A 343 0.11 22.00 2.09
C ASN A 343 1.36 22.12 1.19
N PHE A 344 1.70 21.03 0.47
CA PHE A 344 2.86 21.02 -0.43
C PHE A 344 2.73 22.01 -1.60
N VAL A 345 1.50 22.30 -2.05
CA VAL A 345 1.27 23.25 -3.14
C VAL A 345 0.86 24.66 -2.67
N ALA A 346 0.50 24.81 -1.38
CA ALA A 346 -0.11 26.03 -0.85
C ALA A 346 0.73 27.29 -1.07
N LYS A 347 2.07 27.22 -0.89
CA LYS A 347 2.98 28.36 -1.10
C LYS A 347 2.98 28.89 -2.56
N LYS A 348 2.50 28.09 -3.52
CA LYS A 348 2.42 28.43 -4.95
C LYS A 348 0.99 28.70 -5.42
N ALA A 349 0.01 28.69 -4.53
CA ALA A 349 -1.40 28.92 -4.82
C ALA A 349 -1.93 30.17 -4.12
N LYS A 350 -2.94 30.82 -4.68
CA LYS A 350 -3.69 31.88 -3.98
C LYS A 350 -4.46 31.30 -2.80
N LYS A 351 -5.07 30.15 -2.99
CA LYS A 351 -5.87 29.44 -1.99
C LYS A 351 -5.98 27.97 -2.38
N VAL A 352 -5.94 27.08 -1.39
CA VAL A 352 -6.18 25.65 -1.57
C VAL A 352 -7.39 25.23 -0.72
N ILE A 353 -8.30 24.46 -1.31
CA ILE A 353 -9.45 23.88 -0.61
C ILE A 353 -9.31 22.36 -0.68
N GLY A 354 -9.11 21.73 0.48
CA GLY A 354 -9.03 20.28 0.64
C GLY A 354 -10.37 19.68 1.04
N ILE A 355 -10.75 18.54 0.46
CA ILE A 355 -11.95 17.79 0.82
C ILE A 355 -11.55 16.34 1.09
N GLU A 356 -12.03 15.79 2.23
CA GLU A 356 -11.72 14.42 2.66
C GLU A 356 -12.93 13.83 3.39
N TYR A 357 -13.11 12.51 3.22
CA TYR A 357 -14.22 11.79 3.86
C TYR A 357 -14.01 11.63 5.37
N VAL A 358 -12.76 11.41 5.82
CA VAL A 358 -12.41 11.07 7.20
C VAL A 358 -12.21 12.34 8.03
N PRO A 359 -13.08 12.64 9.04
CA PRO A 359 -12.97 13.85 9.84
C PRO A 359 -11.63 14.01 10.57
N GLU A 360 -11.09 12.92 11.11
CA GLU A 360 -9.81 12.91 11.83
C GLU A 360 -8.64 13.29 10.91
N ALA A 361 -8.68 12.88 9.65
CA ALA A 361 -7.69 13.29 8.65
C ALA A 361 -7.75 14.79 8.36
N ILE A 362 -8.96 15.38 8.38
CA ILE A 362 -9.15 16.83 8.22
C ILE A 362 -8.59 17.59 9.43
N GLU A 363 -8.72 17.07 10.65
CA GLU A 363 -8.10 17.69 11.82
C GLU A 363 -6.57 17.64 11.72
N ASP A 364 -6.00 16.50 11.30
CA ASP A 364 -4.57 16.40 11.01
C ASP A 364 -4.15 17.39 9.90
N ALA A 365 -4.95 17.56 8.85
CA ALA A 365 -4.66 18.51 7.77
C ALA A 365 -4.59 19.97 8.26
N LYS A 366 -5.49 20.37 9.16
CA LYS A 366 -5.48 21.70 9.80
C LYS A 366 -4.24 21.87 10.69
N ILE A 367 -3.94 20.87 11.53
CA ILE A 367 -2.73 20.87 12.38
C ILE A 367 -1.47 20.98 11.50
N ASN A 368 -1.40 20.25 10.39
CA ASN A 368 -0.28 20.29 9.46
C ASN A 368 -0.14 21.68 8.81
N SER A 369 -1.25 22.38 8.52
CA SER A 369 -1.19 23.76 8.03
C SER A 369 -0.67 24.72 9.12
N GLU A 370 -1.13 24.58 10.36
CA GLU A 370 -0.70 25.41 11.49
C GLU A 370 0.79 25.23 11.79
N ILE A 371 1.28 23.97 11.86
CA ILE A 371 2.70 23.66 12.09
C ILE A 371 3.61 24.31 11.03
N ASN A 372 3.12 24.42 9.79
CA ASN A 372 3.86 24.98 8.66
C ASN A 372 3.55 26.46 8.39
N GLU A 373 2.82 27.13 9.29
CA GLU A 373 2.42 28.54 9.16
C GLU A 373 1.69 28.84 7.83
N ILE A 374 0.92 27.87 7.31
CA ILE A 374 0.16 28.00 6.07
C ILE A 374 -1.25 28.50 6.39
N SER A 375 -1.59 29.69 5.90
CA SER A 375 -2.86 30.37 6.19
C SER A 375 -3.84 30.39 5.03
N ASN A 376 -3.46 29.92 3.84
CA ASN A 376 -4.27 29.95 2.63
C ASN A 376 -4.91 28.61 2.26
N THR A 377 -4.96 27.66 3.21
CA THR A 377 -5.66 26.38 3.09
C THR A 377 -7.00 26.42 3.83
N LEU A 378 -8.00 25.71 3.31
CA LEU A 378 -9.28 25.41 3.98
C LEU A 378 -9.61 23.94 3.78
N PHE A 379 -10.15 23.28 4.81
CA PHE A 379 -10.45 21.86 4.75
C PHE A 379 -11.90 21.56 5.15
N TYR A 380 -12.52 20.62 4.44
CA TYR A 380 -13.89 20.16 4.63
C TYR A 380 -13.98 18.66 4.76
N ALA A 381 -14.61 18.19 5.84
CA ALA A 381 -14.87 16.77 6.07
C ALA A 381 -16.22 16.35 5.51
N GLY A 382 -16.27 15.25 4.76
CA GLY A 382 -17.49 14.63 4.27
C GLY A 382 -17.30 13.86 2.97
N ASP A 383 -18.35 13.14 2.56
CA ASP A 383 -18.31 12.39 1.30
C ASP A 383 -18.15 13.37 0.12
N MET A 384 -17.20 13.08 -0.74
CA MET A 384 -16.85 13.93 -1.88
C MET A 384 -18.07 14.30 -2.73
N LYS A 385 -18.97 13.33 -2.99
CA LYS A 385 -20.19 13.56 -3.80
C LYS A 385 -21.20 14.50 -3.11
N ASP A 386 -21.19 14.56 -1.76
CA ASP A 386 -22.12 15.36 -0.99
C ASP A 386 -21.56 16.77 -0.72
N ILE A 387 -20.26 16.91 -0.58
CA ILE A 387 -19.57 18.20 -0.35
C ILE A 387 -19.33 18.93 -1.67
N LEU A 388 -18.68 18.27 -2.66
CA LEU A 388 -18.34 18.89 -3.94
C LEU A 388 -19.59 19.01 -4.82
N THR A 389 -20.37 20.05 -4.58
CA THR A 389 -21.61 20.35 -5.32
C THR A 389 -21.48 21.67 -6.09
N GLU A 390 -22.42 21.95 -7.00
CA GLU A 390 -22.49 23.25 -7.67
C GLU A 390 -22.64 24.41 -6.66
N ALA A 391 -23.37 24.19 -5.57
CA ALA A 391 -23.52 25.18 -4.49
C ALA A 391 -22.18 25.44 -3.79
N PHE A 392 -21.40 24.41 -3.54
CA PHE A 392 -20.06 24.51 -2.97
C PHE A 392 -19.13 25.31 -3.89
N VAL A 393 -19.12 24.99 -5.19
CA VAL A 393 -18.33 25.72 -6.20
C VAL A 393 -18.79 27.20 -6.29
N LYS A 394 -20.09 27.47 -6.20
CA LYS A 394 -20.61 28.84 -6.19
C LYS A 394 -20.18 29.61 -4.94
N GLN A 395 -20.15 28.98 -3.79
CA GLN A 395 -19.77 29.59 -2.50
C GLN A 395 -18.27 29.88 -2.43
N HIS A 396 -17.44 28.94 -2.88
CA HIS A 396 -15.99 28.99 -2.69
C HIS A 396 -15.23 29.49 -3.92
N GLY A 397 -15.89 29.61 -5.05
CA GLY A 397 -15.33 29.98 -6.36
C GLY A 397 -15.01 28.76 -7.23
N ARG A 398 -15.01 28.97 -8.54
CA ARG A 398 -14.59 27.94 -9.50
C ARG A 398 -13.08 27.70 -9.37
N PRO A 399 -12.63 26.45 -9.21
CA PRO A 399 -11.21 26.15 -9.16
C PRO A 399 -10.54 26.43 -10.53
N ASP A 400 -9.34 27.00 -10.50
CA ASP A 400 -8.47 27.08 -11.68
C ASP A 400 -7.81 25.72 -11.95
N VAL A 401 -7.46 25.02 -10.87
CA VAL A 401 -6.80 23.71 -10.90
C VAL A 401 -7.49 22.77 -9.90
N ILE A 402 -7.72 21.53 -10.31
CA ILE A 402 -8.08 20.43 -9.43
C ILE A 402 -6.91 19.46 -9.36
N ILE A 403 -6.47 19.09 -8.17
CA ILE A 403 -5.59 17.96 -7.91
C ILE A 403 -6.45 16.89 -7.25
N THR A 404 -6.37 15.65 -7.70
CA THR A 404 -7.17 14.55 -7.16
C THR A 404 -6.33 13.29 -7.01
N ASP A 405 -6.41 12.65 -5.84
CA ASP A 405 -5.74 11.36 -5.51
C ASP A 405 -6.76 10.40 -4.90
N PRO A 406 -7.72 9.87 -5.70
CA PRO A 406 -8.80 9.07 -5.21
C PRO A 406 -8.34 7.66 -4.80
N PRO A 407 -9.15 6.92 -4.02
CA PRO A 407 -8.87 5.55 -3.65
C PRO A 407 -8.80 4.63 -4.88
N ARG A 408 -8.36 3.38 -4.69
CA ARG A 408 -8.18 2.38 -5.79
C ARG A 408 -9.41 2.18 -6.69
N ALA A 409 -10.59 2.51 -6.22
CA ALA A 409 -11.84 2.43 -7.01
C ALA A 409 -11.97 3.55 -8.05
N GLY A 410 -11.12 4.59 -7.98
CA GLY A 410 -11.24 5.81 -8.78
C GLY A 410 -12.31 6.75 -8.23
N MET A 411 -12.67 7.76 -9.02
CA MET A 411 -13.70 8.73 -8.67
C MET A 411 -15.11 8.17 -8.88
N HIS A 412 -16.07 8.60 -8.06
CA HIS A 412 -17.49 8.37 -8.33
C HIS A 412 -17.94 9.22 -9.53
N ALA A 413 -18.90 8.72 -10.31
CA ALA A 413 -19.38 9.42 -11.50
C ALA A 413 -19.93 10.83 -11.19
N ASP A 414 -20.58 11.01 -10.04
CA ASP A 414 -21.12 12.30 -9.62
C ASP A 414 -19.99 13.32 -9.37
N VAL A 415 -18.85 12.88 -8.80
CA VAL A 415 -17.66 13.72 -8.62
C VAL A 415 -17.11 14.15 -9.97
N VAL A 416 -17.00 13.24 -10.93
CA VAL A 416 -16.58 13.56 -12.30
C VAL A 416 -17.52 14.58 -12.95
N ASN A 417 -18.83 14.43 -12.79
CA ASN A 417 -19.83 15.37 -13.32
C ASN A 417 -19.69 16.78 -12.72
N VAL A 418 -19.41 16.88 -11.40
CA VAL A 418 -19.19 18.20 -10.77
C VAL A 418 -17.89 18.81 -11.26
N ILE A 419 -16.83 18.03 -11.47
CA ILE A 419 -15.56 18.51 -12.04
C ILE A 419 -15.81 19.07 -13.46
N LEU A 420 -16.56 18.34 -14.31
CA LEU A 420 -16.96 18.83 -15.64
C LEU A 420 -17.77 20.14 -15.56
N GLY A 421 -18.73 20.23 -14.64
CA GLY A 421 -19.52 21.46 -14.41
C GLY A 421 -18.72 22.63 -13.85
N ALA A 422 -17.74 22.37 -12.98
CA ALA A 422 -16.82 23.38 -12.46
C ALA A 422 -15.83 23.88 -13.54
N HIS A 423 -15.51 23.04 -14.49
CA HIS A 423 -14.68 23.35 -15.66
C HIS A 423 -13.34 24.03 -15.32
N PRO A 424 -12.48 23.41 -14.45
CA PRO A 424 -11.16 23.94 -14.15
C PRO A 424 -10.30 23.97 -15.42
N LYS A 425 -9.31 24.85 -15.47
CA LYS A 425 -8.37 24.93 -16.60
C LYS A 425 -7.49 23.68 -16.69
N ARG A 426 -7.16 23.10 -15.53
CA ARG A 426 -6.31 21.90 -15.41
C ARG A 426 -6.86 20.95 -14.36
N ILE A 427 -6.66 19.65 -14.63
CA ILE A 427 -6.87 18.58 -13.66
C ILE A 427 -5.57 17.79 -13.58
N VAL A 428 -5.03 17.62 -12.36
CA VAL A 428 -3.90 16.74 -12.08
C VAL A 428 -4.46 15.51 -11.36
N TYR A 429 -4.42 14.37 -12.02
CA TYR A 429 -4.98 13.14 -11.52
C TYR A 429 -3.86 12.16 -11.11
N VAL A 430 -3.62 12.02 -9.81
CA VAL A 430 -2.74 11.02 -9.21
C VAL A 430 -3.55 9.75 -8.96
N SER A 431 -2.99 8.56 -9.25
CA SER A 431 -3.72 7.31 -9.06
C SER A 431 -2.79 6.12 -8.83
N CYS A 432 -3.12 5.32 -7.82
CA CYS A 432 -2.49 4.02 -7.58
C CYS A 432 -3.07 2.87 -8.44
N ASN A 433 -4.06 3.17 -9.30
CA ASN A 433 -4.71 2.19 -10.17
C ASN A 433 -4.97 2.77 -11.57
N PRO A 434 -4.04 2.62 -12.51
CA PRO A 434 -4.20 3.15 -13.86
C PRO A 434 -5.42 2.61 -14.62
N ALA A 435 -6.01 1.48 -14.22
CA ALA A 435 -7.21 0.96 -14.86
C ALA A 435 -8.47 1.78 -14.51
N THR A 436 -8.64 2.14 -13.23
CA THR A 436 -9.75 3.02 -12.80
C THR A 436 -9.51 4.45 -13.24
N GLN A 437 -8.27 4.92 -13.22
CA GLN A 437 -7.90 6.20 -13.81
C GLN A 437 -8.28 6.28 -15.29
N ALA A 438 -7.97 5.24 -16.08
CA ALA A 438 -8.32 5.17 -17.50
C ALA A 438 -9.84 5.27 -17.73
N ARG A 439 -10.65 4.60 -16.89
CA ARG A 439 -12.13 4.71 -16.91
C ARG A 439 -12.57 6.17 -16.68
N ASP A 440 -12.00 6.81 -15.69
CA ASP A 440 -12.37 8.19 -15.34
C ASP A 440 -11.91 9.19 -16.41
N LEU A 441 -10.74 8.96 -17.02
CA LEU A 441 -10.27 9.75 -18.18
C LEU A 441 -11.23 9.67 -19.35
N ALA A 442 -11.82 8.50 -19.62
CA ALA A 442 -12.83 8.36 -20.67
C ALA A 442 -14.09 9.20 -20.40
N LEU A 443 -14.45 9.41 -19.14
CA LEU A 443 -15.58 10.28 -18.76
C LEU A 443 -15.21 11.76 -18.90
N LEU A 444 -13.96 12.13 -18.64
CA LEU A 444 -13.47 13.50 -18.77
C LEU A 444 -13.14 13.92 -20.21
N ASP A 445 -13.05 12.97 -21.13
CA ASP A 445 -12.61 13.21 -22.52
C ASP A 445 -13.57 14.11 -23.32
N SER A 446 -14.82 14.33 -22.86
CA SER A 446 -15.73 15.29 -23.49
C SER A 446 -15.15 16.71 -23.54
N ASP A 447 -14.54 17.16 -22.45
CA ASP A 447 -14.14 18.55 -22.22
C ASP A 447 -12.62 18.71 -22.06
N TYR A 448 -11.91 17.61 -21.77
CA TYR A 448 -10.48 17.61 -21.46
C TYR A 448 -9.69 16.70 -22.38
N LYS A 449 -8.44 17.09 -22.64
CA LYS A 449 -7.43 16.26 -23.31
C LYS A 449 -6.32 15.91 -22.34
N VAL A 450 -5.77 14.72 -22.45
CA VAL A 450 -4.55 14.31 -21.73
C VAL A 450 -3.34 14.97 -22.41
N VAL A 451 -2.58 15.76 -21.66
CA VAL A 451 -1.40 16.47 -22.18
C VAL A 451 -0.08 15.95 -21.64
N ALA A 452 -0.09 15.27 -20.49
CA ALA A 452 1.09 14.61 -19.94
C ALA A 452 0.71 13.39 -19.10
N VAL A 453 1.57 12.37 -19.10
CA VAL A 453 1.44 11.15 -18.30
C VAL A 453 2.80 10.81 -17.73
N GLN A 454 2.88 10.66 -16.39
CA GLN A 454 4.09 10.31 -15.67
C GLN A 454 3.84 9.15 -14.72
N PRO A 455 4.26 7.92 -15.07
CA PRO A 455 4.28 6.81 -14.14
C PRO A 455 5.38 7.00 -13.07
N VAL A 456 5.12 6.52 -11.85
CA VAL A 456 6.06 6.57 -10.72
C VAL A 456 6.06 5.24 -10.01
N ASP A 457 7.25 4.68 -9.76
CA ASP A 457 7.37 3.48 -8.93
C ASP A 457 7.50 3.83 -7.46
N MET A 458 6.39 3.78 -6.74
CA MET A 458 6.37 3.96 -5.27
C MET A 458 6.82 2.72 -4.50
N PHE A 459 6.68 1.52 -5.10
CA PHE A 459 6.80 0.25 -4.38
C PHE A 459 7.63 -0.77 -5.16
N PRO A 460 8.98 -0.66 -5.15
CA PRO A 460 9.87 -1.67 -5.71
C PRO A 460 9.52 -3.09 -5.23
N HIS A 461 9.76 -4.09 -6.07
CA HIS A 461 9.45 -5.51 -5.84
C HIS A 461 7.97 -5.88 -5.77
N THR A 462 7.07 -4.92 -6.01
CA THR A 462 5.62 -5.14 -6.10
C THR A 462 5.09 -4.74 -7.47
N PRO A 463 3.91 -5.22 -7.90
CA PRO A 463 3.31 -4.83 -9.18
C PRO A 463 2.62 -3.46 -9.15
N HIS A 464 2.59 -2.79 -8.00
CA HIS A 464 1.92 -1.51 -7.85
C HIS A 464 2.69 -0.40 -8.57
N VAL A 465 1.96 0.48 -9.23
CA VAL A 465 2.47 1.67 -9.91
C VAL A 465 1.54 2.83 -9.64
N GLU A 466 2.12 3.98 -9.32
CA GLU A 466 1.41 5.26 -9.31
C GLU A 466 1.51 5.91 -10.69
N ASN A 467 0.50 6.67 -11.06
CA ASN A 467 0.50 7.38 -12.33
C ASN A 467 -0.12 8.77 -12.17
N VAL A 468 0.58 9.79 -12.64
CA VAL A 468 0.10 11.17 -12.64
C VAL A 468 -0.27 11.55 -14.06
N VAL A 469 -1.49 12.02 -14.25
CA VAL A 469 -2.01 12.50 -15.55
C VAL A 469 -2.36 13.98 -15.44
N LEU A 470 -1.87 14.76 -16.38
CA LEU A 470 -2.31 16.15 -16.58
C LEU A 470 -3.36 16.21 -17.67
N LEU A 471 -4.51 16.80 -17.36
CA LEU A 471 -5.54 17.13 -18.33
C LEU A 471 -5.69 18.66 -18.43
N GLU A 472 -5.90 19.14 -19.65
CA GLU A 472 -6.24 20.53 -19.93
C GLU A 472 -7.52 20.59 -20.76
N THR A 473 -8.24 21.70 -20.68
CA THR A 473 -9.44 21.94 -21.47
C THR A 473 -9.15 21.81 -22.97
N LYS A 474 -10.10 21.27 -23.71
CA LYS A 474 -10.05 21.18 -25.19
C LYS A 474 -10.25 22.54 -25.84
#